data_d6fb391f57440ac77fadc56747f79e98
#
_entry.id   d6fb391f57440ac77fadc56747f79e98
#
_cell.length_a   1.000
_cell.length_b   1.000
_cell.length_c   1.000
_cell.angle_alpha   90.00
_cell.angle_beta   90.00
_cell.angle_gamma   90.00
#
_symmetry.space_group_name_H-M   'P 1'
#
loop_
_entity.id
_entity.type
_entity.pdbx_description
1 polymer ?
#
loop_
_entity_poly.entity_id
_entity_poly.type
_entity_poly.pdbx_seq_one_letter_code
_entity_poly.pdbx_strand_id
1 'polypeptide(L)'
;YNLDGKSFANSFQVEANYNIAEGFNTRFAYKNYDIQTDYTSGKLIKPLTPNHRFFANVSYETSKKENDAQWKFDITYNFIGEQRLPNTASNPIQYQLEEYSNSYSLLNAQFTKVFSKKFEVYVGGENLTNMRQKSPILASDNPFGNNFDTTIVYAPIFGRMFYSGLRFKID
;
A
#
# COMPACT_ATOMS: atom_id res chain seq x y z
N TYR A 1 13.83 16.76 -18.69
CA TYR A 1 14.52 15.65 -19.35
C TYR A 1 13.84 15.39 -20.67
N ASN A 2 14.56 15.54 -21.78
CA ASN A 2 14.05 15.12 -23.08
C ASN A 2 14.24 13.61 -23.21
N LEU A 3 13.19 12.91 -23.62
CA LEU A 3 13.24 11.49 -23.95
C LEU A 3 13.84 11.33 -25.34
N ASP A 4 14.93 10.60 -25.45
CA ASP A 4 15.64 10.35 -26.73
C ASP A 4 15.24 8.99 -27.35
N GLY A 5 14.32 8.27 -26.74
CA GLY A 5 13.96 6.92 -27.16
C GLY A 5 12.52 6.51 -26.85
N LYS A 6 12.24 5.23 -27.03
CA LYS A 6 10.92 4.65 -26.81
C LYS A 6 10.75 4.31 -25.33
N SER A 7 9.66 4.76 -24.73
CA SER A 7 9.20 4.23 -23.44
C SER A 7 8.17 3.13 -23.65
N PHE A 8 8.19 2.10 -22.80
CA PHE A 8 7.16 1.08 -22.80
C PHE A 8 6.72 0.76 -21.38
N ALA A 9 5.50 0.29 -21.25
CA ALA A 9 4.92 -0.16 -19.99
C ALA A 9 4.19 -1.47 -20.21
N ASN A 10 4.73 -2.55 -19.64
CA ASN A 10 4.06 -3.83 -19.57
C ASN A 10 3.49 -4.01 -18.15
N SER A 11 2.27 -4.49 -18.06
CA SER A 11 1.69 -4.88 -16.76
C SER A 11 1.02 -6.24 -16.91
N PHE A 12 1.27 -7.09 -15.92
CA PHE A 12 0.60 -8.37 -15.75
C PHE A 12 -0.14 -8.36 -14.42
N GLN A 13 -1.40 -8.78 -14.43
CA GLN A 13 -2.19 -8.92 -13.21
C GLN A 13 -2.99 -10.21 -13.26
N VAL A 14 -2.99 -10.92 -12.14
CA VAL A 14 -3.86 -12.05 -11.89
C VAL A 14 -4.62 -11.84 -10.58
N GLU A 15 -5.87 -12.23 -10.56
CA GLU A 15 -6.74 -12.14 -9.39
C GLU A 15 -7.51 -13.45 -9.24
N ALA A 16 -7.65 -13.92 -8.00
CA ALA A 16 -8.45 -15.07 -7.64
C ALA A 16 -9.34 -14.74 -6.44
N ASN A 17 -10.63 -15.03 -6.56
CA ASN A 17 -11.61 -14.93 -5.47
C ASN A 17 -12.11 -16.34 -5.18
N TYR A 18 -12.07 -16.74 -3.93
CA TYR A 18 -12.47 -18.07 -3.54
C TYR A 18 -13.23 -18.09 -2.22
N ASN A 19 -14.38 -18.74 -2.23
CA ASN A 19 -15.19 -18.98 -1.04
C ASN A 19 -14.78 -20.32 -0.44
N ILE A 20 -14.00 -20.28 0.64
CA ILE A 20 -13.47 -21.50 1.28
C ILE A 20 -14.59 -22.29 1.96
N ALA A 21 -15.48 -21.61 2.64
CA ALA A 21 -16.63 -22.15 3.36
C ALA A 21 -17.71 -21.06 3.49
N GLU A 22 -18.87 -21.43 4.02
CA GLU A 22 -19.94 -20.46 4.29
C GLU A 22 -19.44 -19.33 5.20
N GLY A 23 -19.63 -18.10 4.77
CA GLY A 23 -19.16 -16.91 5.45
C GLY A 23 -17.65 -16.65 5.34
N PHE A 24 -16.85 -17.55 4.76
CA PHE A 24 -15.40 -17.41 4.67
C PHE A 24 -14.93 -17.17 3.23
N ASN A 25 -14.53 -15.93 2.94
CA ASN A 25 -14.14 -15.48 1.62
C ASN A 25 -12.66 -15.10 1.60
N THR A 26 -12.00 -15.39 0.48
CA THR A 26 -10.62 -14.98 0.23
C THR A 26 -10.49 -14.33 -1.14
N ARG A 27 -9.63 -13.35 -1.22
CA ARG A 27 -9.24 -12.68 -2.45
C ARG A 27 -7.73 -12.54 -2.50
N PHE A 28 -7.14 -12.95 -3.60
CA PHE A 28 -5.72 -12.79 -3.86
C PHE A 28 -5.54 -12.04 -5.16
N ALA A 29 -4.58 -11.14 -5.20
CA ALA A 29 -4.17 -10.49 -6.42
C ALA A 29 -2.65 -10.34 -6.45
N TYR A 30 -2.08 -10.57 -7.61
CA TYR A 30 -0.67 -10.31 -7.89
C TYR A 30 -0.56 -9.41 -9.10
N LYS A 31 0.31 -8.43 -9.01
CA LYS A 31 0.59 -7.50 -10.10
C LYS A 31 2.08 -7.31 -10.27
N ASN A 32 2.51 -7.38 -11.52
CA ASN A 32 3.87 -7.06 -11.95
C ASN A 32 3.84 -5.90 -12.93
N TYR A 33 4.80 -5.01 -12.78
CA TYR A 33 5.03 -3.88 -13.68
C TYR A 33 6.47 -3.93 -14.24
N ASP A 34 6.58 -3.82 -15.54
CA ASP A 34 7.83 -3.53 -16.25
C ASP A 34 7.65 -2.25 -17.05
N ILE A 35 8.03 -1.14 -16.44
CA ILE A 35 7.92 0.20 -17.04
C ILE A 35 9.32 0.75 -17.19
N GLN A 36 9.75 0.92 -18.44
CA GLN A 36 11.09 1.39 -18.76
C GLN A 36 11.03 2.58 -19.72
N THR A 37 12.00 3.44 -19.57
CA THR A 37 12.14 4.64 -20.39
C THR A 37 13.59 4.76 -20.88
N ASP A 38 13.77 5.00 -22.16
CA ASP A 38 15.07 5.27 -22.75
C ASP A 38 15.44 6.74 -22.51
N TYR A 39 16.51 6.93 -21.74
CA TYR A 39 17.16 8.24 -21.54
C TYR A 39 18.46 8.26 -22.31
N THR A 40 19.05 9.45 -22.51
CA THR A 40 20.40 9.60 -23.05
C THR A 40 21.46 8.81 -22.28
N SER A 41 21.23 8.58 -20.99
CA SER A 41 22.07 7.78 -20.09
C SER A 41 21.82 6.27 -20.13
N GLY A 42 20.88 5.80 -20.96
CA GLY A 42 20.48 4.41 -21.09
C GLY A 42 19.04 4.13 -20.63
N LYS A 43 18.66 2.86 -20.69
CA LYS A 43 17.32 2.40 -20.36
C LYS A 43 17.18 2.27 -18.83
N LEU A 44 16.22 2.96 -18.24
CA LEU A 44 15.98 2.98 -16.81
C LEU A 44 14.53 2.64 -16.47
N ILE A 45 14.34 1.89 -15.37
CA ILE A 45 13.03 1.60 -14.80
C ILE A 45 12.43 2.90 -14.25
N LYS A 46 11.10 3.06 -14.38
CA LYS A 46 10.37 4.23 -13.86
C LYS A 46 10.55 4.33 -12.34
N PRO A 47 10.99 5.47 -11.81
CA PRO A 47 11.12 5.66 -10.36
C PRO A 47 9.77 5.58 -9.63
N LEU A 48 9.81 5.25 -8.34
CA LEU A 48 8.68 5.21 -7.41
C LEU A 48 7.52 4.31 -7.88
N THR A 49 7.87 3.27 -8.66
CA THR A 49 6.91 2.28 -9.15
C THR A 49 7.40 0.89 -8.75
N PRO A 50 6.71 0.18 -7.84
CA PRO A 50 7.13 -1.15 -7.42
C PRO A 50 6.97 -2.16 -8.56
N ASN A 51 7.99 -3.00 -8.75
CA ASN A 51 7.96 -4.07 -9.77
C ASN A 51 6.89 -5.11 -9.45
N HIS A 52 6.67 -5.39 -8.18
CA HIS A 52 5.77 -6.43 -7.71
C HIS A 52 4.84 -5.90 -6.62
N ARG A 53 3.56 -6.29 -6.72
CA ARG A 53 2.58 -6.10 -5.65
C ARG A 53 1.84 -7.40 -5.44
N PHE A 54 1.67 -7.78 -4.19
CA PHE A 54 0.79 -8.87 -3.79
C PHE A 54 -0.24 -8.35 -2.80
N PHE A 55 -1.47 -8.77 -3.00
CA PHE A 55 -2.62 -8.45 -2.16
C PHE A 55 -3.28 -9.76 -1.73
N ALA A 56 -3.60 -9.87 -0.46
CA ALA A 56 -4.44 -10.93 0.08
C ALA A 56 -5.47 -10.32 1.02
N ASN A 57 -6.71 -10.69 0.85
CA ASN A 57 -7.79 -10.37 1.78
C ASN A 57 -8.46 -11.65 2.24
N VAL A 58 -8.74 -11.73 3.52
CA VAL A 58 -9.51 -12.80 4.14
C VAL A 58 -10.63 -12.16 4.93
N SER A 59 -11.86 -12.53 4.64
CA SER A 59 -13.02 -12.08 5.38
C SER A 59 -13.83 -13.26 5.90
N TYR A 60 -14.36 -13.10 7.10
CA TYR A 60 -15.24 -14.07 7.72
C TYR A 60 -16.48 -13.38 8.31
N GLU A 61 -17.64 -13.90 7.96
CA GLU A 61 -18.93 -13.46 8.52
C GLU A 61 -19.61 -14.66 9.19
N THR A 62 -19.99 -14.51 10.46
CA THR A 62 -20.77 -15.53 11.15
C THR A 62 -22.17 -15.62 10.55
N SER A 63 -22.86 -16.75 10.72
CA SER A 63 -24.27 -16.87 10.36
C SER A 63 -25.10 -15.78 11.02
N LYS A 64 -26.06 -15.24 10.29
CA LYS A 64 -27.01 -14.24 10.80
C LYS A 64 -27.98 -14.89 11.77
N LYS A 65 -28.20 -14.22 12.91
CA LYS A 65 -29.25 -14.56 13.86
C LYS A 65 -30.62 -14.02 13.39
N GLU A 66 -31.71 -14.40 14.05
CA GLU A 66 -33.06 -13.95 13.73
C GLU A 66 -33.21 -12.42 13.68
N ASN A 67 -32.47 -11.70 14.49
CA ASN A 67 -32.44 -10.23 14.51
C ASN A 67 -31.39 -9.61 13.57
N ASP A 68 -30.87 -10.36 12.61
CA ASP A 68 -29.79 -10.02 11.66
C ASP A 68 -28.43 -9.74 12.35
N ALA A 69 -28.29 -10.05 13.64
CA ALA A 69 -27.03 -9.86 14.32
C ALA A 69 -25.99 -10.85 13.82
N GLN A 70 -24.78 -10.34 13.53
CA GLN A 70 -23.64 -11.15 13.11
C GLN A 70 -22.32 -10.47 13.48
N TRP A 71 -21.25 -11.24 13.41
CA TRP A 71 -19.88 -10.74 13.49
C TRP A 71 -19.24 -10.80 12.11
N LYS A 72 -18.42 -9.77 11.80
CA LYS A 72 -17.61 -9.74 10.59
C LYS A 72 -16.18 -9.44 10.96
N PHE A 73 -15.29 -10.16 10.32
CA PHE A 73 -13.84 -10.03 10.45
C PHE A 73 -13.27 -9.80 9.06
N ASP A 74 -12.36 -8.87 8.93
CA ASP A 74 -11.66 -8.59 7.69
C ASP A 74 -10.19 -8.36 7.97
N ILE A 75 -9.33 -9.04 7.22
CA ILE A 75 -7.88 -8.89 7.28
C ILE A 75 -7.37 -8.70 5.87
N THR A 76 -6.60 -7.66 5.66
CA THR A 76 -5.97 -7.35 4.37
C THR A 76 -4.47 -7.25 4.54
N TYR A 77 -3.75 -8.01 3.75
CA TYR A 77 -2.31 -7.98 3.63
C TYR A 77 -1.90 -7.44 2.27
N ASN A 78 -0.97 -6.49 2.26
CA ASN A 78 -0.36 -5.96 1.04
C ASN A 78 1.16 -6.09 1.14
N PHE A 79 1.77 -6.69 0.15
CA PHE A 79 3.21 -6.66 -0.07
C PHE A 79 3.53 -5.74 -1.24
N ILE A 80 4.48 -4.84 -1.02
CA ILE A 80 4.99 -3.89 -2.01
C ILE A 80 6.47 -4.18 -2.20
N GLY A 81 6.84 -4.55 -3.43
CA GLY A 81 8.22 -4.81 -3.81
C GLY A 81 9.07 -3.55 -3.79
N GLU A 82 10.35 -3.73 -3.99
CA GLU A 82 11.29 -2.62 -4.12
C GLU A 82 10.91 -1.68 -5.28
N GLN A 83 11.30 -0.43 -5.14
CA GLN A 83 11.06 0.62 -6.12
C GLN A 83 12.38 1.32 -6.41
N ARG A 84 12.66 1.58 -7.68
CA ARG A 84 13.79 2.43 -8.02
C ARG A 84 13.54 3.83 -7.49
N LEU A 85 14.53 4.38 -6.78
CA LEU A 85 14.48 5.76 -6.28
C LEU A 85 15.08 6.73 -7.31
N PRO A 86 14.73 8.01 -7.27
CA PRO A 86 15.41 9.05 -8.03
C PRO A 86 16.91 9.06 -7.72
N ASN A 87 17.73 9.31 -8.73
CA ASN A 87 19.18 9.37 -8.56
C ASN A 87 19.55 10.63 -7.76
N THR A 88 20.22 10.42 -6.62
CA THR A 88 20.73 11.46 -5.73
C THR A 88 22.26 11.45 -5.60
N ALA A 89 22.96 10.75 -6.49
CA ALA A 89 24.42 10.61 -6.42
C ALA A 89 25.20 11.94 -6.54
N SER A 90 24.57 12.99 -7.10
CA SER A 90 25.13 14.34 -7.15
C SER A 90 25.02 15.11 -5.84
N ASN A 91 24.23 14.62 -4.88
CA ASN A 91 24.07 15.27 -3.59
C ASN A 91 25.26 14.96 -2.66
N PRO A 92 25.49 15.77 -1.61
CA PRO A 92 26.39 15.41 -0.52
C PRO A 92 26.04 14.03 0.06
N ILE A 93 27.03 13.27 0.50
CA ILE A 93 26.88 11.85 0.89
C ILE A 93 25.76 11.61 1.95
N GLN A 94 25.56 12.55 2.87
CA GLN A 94 24.51 12.48 3.88
C GLN A 94 23.07 12.60 3.30
N TYR A 95 22.94 13.07 2.06
CA TYR A 95 21.67 13.23 1.33
C TYR A 95 21.56 12.31 0.13
N GLN A 96 22.42 11.30 0.04
CA GLN A 96 22.29 10.27 -0.98
C GLN A 96 21.35 9.17 -0.50
N LEU A 97 20.53 8.69 -1.44
CA LEU A 97 19.65 7.55 -1.25
C LEU A 97 20.25 6.32 -1.95
N GLU A 98 19.86 5.16 -1.48
CA GLU A 98 20.07 3.90 -2.19
C GLU A 98 19.39 3.93 -3.57
N GLU A 99 19.85 3.12 -4.50
CA GLU A 99 19.25 3.03 -5.84
C GLU A 99 17.81 2.50 -5.79
N TYR A 100 17.54 1.59 -4.85
CA TYR A 100 16.23 0.98 -4.63
C TYR A 100 15.76 1.13 -3.19
N SER A 101 14.46 1.26 -3.01
CA SER A 101 13.83 1.16 -1.69
C SER A 101 13.81 -0.29 -1.22
N ASN A 102 13.72 -0.50 0.09
CA ASN A 102 13.35 -1.82 0.60
C ASN A 102 11.89 -2.15 0.24
N SER A 103 11.62 -3.43 0.02
CA SER A 103 10.25 -3.95 -0.02
C SER A 103 9.62 -3.88 1.37
N TYR A 104 8.29 -3.80 1.43
CA TYR A 104 7.59 -3.73 2.71
C TYR A 104 6.19 -4.35 2.64
N SER A 105 5.62 -4.59 3.82
CA SER A 105 4.30 -5.16 3.97
C SER A 105 3.41 -4.28 4.85
N LEU A 106 2.14 -4.21 4.49
CA LEU A 106 1.09 -3.56 5.28
C LEU A 106 0.04 -4.59 5.66
N LEU A 107 -0.34 -4.59 6.92
CA LEU A 107 -1.43 -5.39 7.44
C LEU A 107 -2.51 -4.47 7.99
N ASN A 108 -3.73 -4.66 7.52
CA ASN A 108 -4.92 -3.97 8.01
C ASN A 108 -5.91 -4.99 8.53
N ALA A 109 -6.66 -4.66 9.57
CA ALA A 109 -7.71 -5.52 10.08
C ALA A 109 -8.90 -4.70 10.57
N GLN A 110 -10.10 -5.22 10.37
CA GLN A 110 -11.33 -4.64 10.87
C GLN A 110 -12.21 -5.71 11.49
N PHE A 111 -12.84 -5.35 12.57
CA PHE A 111 -13.79 -6.15 13.30
C PHE A 111 -15.11 -5.38 13.40
N THR A 112 -16.21 -6.00 13.02
CA THR A 112 -17.52 -5.37 13.00
C THR A 112 -18.53 -6.23 13.74
N LYS A 113 -19.28 -5.62 14.65
CA LYS A 113 -20.46 -6.19 15.26
C LYS A 113 -21.72 -5.57 14.66
N VAL A 114 -22.46 -6.36 13.92
CA VAL A 114 -23.82 -6.03 13.50
C VAL A 114 -24.77 -6.43 14.62
N PHE A 115 -25.54 -5.51 15.13
CA PHE A 115 -26.54 -5.76 16.17
C PHE A 115 -27.93 -5.98 15.59
N SER A 116 -28.24 -5.29 14.46
CA SER A 116 -29.50 -5.40 13.74
C SER A 116 -29.34 -4.89 12.32
N LYS A 117 -30.40 -4.94 11.50
CA LYS A 117 -30.43 -4.34 10.15
C LYS A 117 -30.05 -2.85 10.14
N LYS A 118 -30.27 -2.16 11.23
CA LYS A 118 -30.13 -0.71 11.34
C LYS A 118 -28.86 -0.24 12.06
N PHE A 119 -28.24 -1.10 12.86
CA PHE A 119 -27.15 -0.67 13.74
C PHE A 119 -25.95 -1.63 13.71
N GLU A 120 -24.78 -1.09 13.47
CA GLU A 120 -23.52 -1.79 13.58
C GLU A 120 -22.42 -0.88 14.17
N VAL A 121 -21.45 -1.52 14.82
CA VAL A 121 -20.24 -0.88 15.37
C VAL A 121 -19.03 -1.60 14.83
N TYR A 122 -17.99 -0.84 14.50
CA TYR A 122 -16.74 -1.40 14.02
C TYR A 122 -15.52 -0.76 14.70
N VAL A 123 -14.45 -1.53 14.75
CA VAL A 123 -13.11 -1.10 15.15
C VAL A 123 -12.12 -1.70 14.18
N GLY A 124 -11.10 -0.95 13.84
CA GLY A 124 -10.08 -1.42 12.93
C GLY A 124 -8.73 -0.77 13.16
N GLY A 125 -7.74 -1.32 12.49
CA GLY A 125 -6.40 -0.78 12.47
C GLY A 125 -5.79 -0.89 11.08
N GLU A 126 -5.12 0.16 10.68
CA GLU A 126 -4.35 0.24 9.45
C GLU A 126 -2.87 0.23 9.76
N ASN A 127 -2.09 -0.30 8.83
CA ASN A 127 -0.64 -0.41 8.95
C ASN A 127 -0.23 -1.05 10.28
N LEU A 128 -0.86 -2.17 10.66
CA LEU A 128 -0.57 -2.89 11.91
C LEU A 128 0.89 -3.37 11.99
N THR A 129 1.56 -3.52 10.85
CA THR A 129 3.01 -3.78 10.75
C THR A 129 3.85 -2.59 11.22
N ASN A 130 3.23 -1.43 11.41
CA ASN A 130 3.88 -0.16 11.81
C ASN A 130 5.00 0.25 10.83
N MET A 131 4.82 -0.05 9.54
CA MET A 131 5.78 0.33 8.52
C MET A 131 5.82 1.85 8.34
N ARG A 132 7.02 2.41 8.27
CA ARG A 132 7.25 3.83 7.98
C ARG A 132 8.44 3.99 7.07
N GLN A 133 8.34 4.91 6.14
CA GLN A 133 9.50 5.38 5.39
C GLN A 133 10.45 6.10 6.35
N LYS A 134 11.73 5.71 6.33
CA LYS A 134 12.78 6.47 7.00
C LYS A 134 13.06 7.74 6.17
N SER A 135 13.13 8.88 6.83
CA SER A 135 13.46 10.16 6.20
C SER A 135 12.64 10.46 4.94
N PRO A 136 11.31 10.67 5.06
CA PRO A 136 10.45 10.96 3.90
C PRO A 136 10.72 12.32 3.26
N ILE A 137 11.50 13.17 3.91
CA ILE A 137 11.95 14.47 3.43
C ILE A 137 13.48 14.43 3.35
N LEU A 138 14.01 14.57 2.16
CA LEU A 138 15.45 14.67 1.94
C LEU A 138 15.97 16.02 2.38
N ALA A 139 17.13 16.08 3.03
CA ALA A 139 17.74 17.28 3.58
C ALA A 139 16.78 18.12 4.45
N SER A 140 16.00 17.47 5.31
CA SER A 140 15.04 18.13 6.23
C SER A 140 15.70 19.06 7.25
N ASP A 141 16.99 18.91 7.51
CA ASP A 141 17.83 19.76 8.33
C ASP A 141 18.20 21.10 7.65
N ASN A 142 18.02 21.19 6.32
CA ASN A 142 18.27 22.41 5.54
C ASN A 142 17.14 22.68 4.54
N PRO A 143 15.94 23.10 4.99
CA PRO A 143 14.74 23.20 4.15
C PRO A 143 14.81 24.29 3.07
N PHE A 144 15.79 25.19 3.12
CA PHE A 144 16.03 26.19 2.08
C PHE A 144 17.24 25.87 1.19
N GLY A 145 17.85 24.71 1.40
CA GLY A 145 19.00 24.26 0.61
C GLY A 145 18.60 23.63 -0.71
N ASN A 146 19.55 23.56 -1.65
CA ASN A 146 19.33 23.02 -2.99
C ASN A 146 19.02 21.50 -3.02
N ASN A 147 19.28 20.79 -1.93
CA ASN A 147 19.06 19.34 -1.84
C ASN A 147 17.75 18.98 -1.10
N PHE A 148 16.98 20.01 -0.66
CA PHE A 148 15.69 19.76 0.00
C PHE A 148 14.67 19.20 -0.99
N ASP A 149 14.12 18.01 -0.68
CA ASP A 149 13.14 17.34 -1.54
C ASP A 149 12.08 16.60 -0.71
N THR A 150 10.82 16.88 -0.99
CA THR A 150 9.64 16.26 -0.36
C THR A 150 8.90 15.30 -1.30
N THR A 151 9.42 15.06 -2.50
CA THR A 151 8.72 14.29 -3.54
C THR A 151 9.05 12.80 -3.52
N ILE A 152 10.09 12.40 -2.77
CA ILE A 152 10.57 11.01 -2.74
C ILE A 152 9.83 10.23 -1.64
N VAL A 153 8.52 10.06 -1.82
CA VAL A 153 7.69 9.28 -0.91
C VAL A 153 7.30 7.97 -1.58
N TYR A 154 7.83 6.83 -1.10
CA TYR A 154 7.60 5.50 -1.65
C TYR A 154 6.88 4.53 -0.68
N ALA A 155 6.78 4.91 0.60
CA ALA A 155 6.14 4.10 1.64
C ALA A 155 5.35 4.99 2.62
N PRO A 156 4.53 4.43 3.51
CA PRO A 156 3.78 5.21 4.49
C PRO A 156 4.69 6.11 5.32
N ILE A 157 4.30 7.35 5.51
CA ILE A 157 4.97 8.31 6.41
C ILE A 157 4.41 8.22 7.83
N PHE A 158 3.14 7.79 7.97
CA PHE A 158 2.51 7.52 9.26
C PHE A 158 2.58 6.03 9.58
N GLY A 159 2.74 5.72 10.86
CA GLY A 159 2.75 4.35 11.34
C GLY A 159 1.35 3.78 11.50
N ARG A 160 1.22 2.93 12.49
CA ARG A 160 -0.04 2.27 12.86
C ARG A 160 -1.11 3.29 13.22
N MET A 161 -2.30 3.11 12.68
CA MET A 161 -3.48 3.91 12.98
C MET A 161 -4.62 3.01 13.44
N PHE A 162 -5.41 3.47 14.40
CA PHE A 162 -6.60 2.79 14.86
C PHE A 162 -7.81 3.69 14.65
N TYR A 163 -8.93 3.07 14.29
CA TYR A 163 -10.18 3.76 14.11
C TYR A 163 -11.35 2.95 14.67
N SER A 164 -12.41 3.63 15.03
CA SER A 164 -13.68 3.02 15.39
C SER A 164 -14.83 3.87 14.87
N GLY A 165 -15.97 3.25 14.69
CA GLY A 165 -17.15 3.96 14.25
C GLY A 165 -18.42 3.17 14.46
N LEU A 166 -19.52 3.84 14.26
CA LEU A 166 -20.85 3.27 14.26
C LEU A 166 -21.58 3.66 12.98
N ARG A 167 -22.44 2.76 12.51
CA ARG A 167 -23.33 3.02 11.38
C ARG A 167 -24.77 2.76 11.80
N PHE A 168 -25.60 3.78 11.60
CA PHE A 168 -27.03 3.70 11.83
C PHE A 168 -27.76 4.01 10.53
N LYS A 169 -28.68 3.12 10.11
CA LYS A 169 -29.53 3.31 8.94
C LYS A 169 -30.89 3.84 9.38
N ILE A 170 -31.30 4.94 8.78
CA ILE A 170 -32.63 5.54 8.93
C ILE A 170 -33.39 5.18 7.64
N ASP A 171 -34.54 4.51 7.81
CA ASP A 171 -35.46 4.19 6.69
C ASP A 171 -36.38 5.35 6.46
#